data_d197cf93f0b96fc4eb8eabadb57f181d
#
_entry.id   d197cf93f0b96fc4eb8eabadb57f181d
#
_cell.length_a   1.000
_cell.length_b   1.000
_cell.length_c   1.000
_cell.angle_alpha   90.00
_cell.angle_beta   90.00
_cell.angle_gamma   90.00
#
_symmetry.space_group_name_H-M   'P 1'
#
loop_
_entity.id
_entity.type
_entity.pdbx_description
1 polymer ?
#
loop_
_entity_poly.entity_id
_entity_poly.type
_entity_poly.pdbx_seq_one_letter_code
_entity_poly.pdbx_strand_id
1 'polypeptide(L)'
;MNDLIFFPLALVMALAIIASAALPGKDRLACGSVSGAGTNYQTILVEGNDLCRMNASGQSELQRQEADGKITAISIAAGAGLLGDRPDRNPHFRLAADLETQFAGHQIKVTIVARPSDERGASVFQANYSAGQEGNSGWKTFRMMPDYKEYSFLWDVPPRGAGETAVDYLAIRPVVPSKVRSIDVKSVRFDRIRKTPAS
;
A
#
# COMPACT_ATOMS: atom_id res chain seq x y z
N MET A 1 6.53 27.04 -44.32
CA MET A 1 5.32 26.55 -43.63
C MET A 1 4.50 27.77 -43.30
N ASN A 2 3.23 27.85 -43.73
CA ASN A 2 2.43 29.08 -43.57
C ASN A 2 2.12 29.26 -42.07
N ASP A 3 2.38 30.45 -41.57
CA ASP A 3 2.13 30.83 -40.15
C ASP A 3 0.68 30.55 -39.72
N LEU A 4 -0.27 30.66 -40.64
CA LEU A 4 -1.69 30.35 -40.46
C LEU A 4 -1.95 28.89 -40.06
N ILE A 5 -1.04 27.95 -40.34
CA ILE A 5 -1.14 26.54 -39.97
C ILE A 5 -0.24 26.25 -38.75
N PHE A 6 0.92 26.88 -38.70
CA PHE A 6 1.90 26.65 -37.64
C PHE A 6 1.37 27.01 -36.25
N PHE A 7 0.82 28.24 -36.09
CA PHE A 7 0.34 28.68 -34.78
C PHE A 7 -0.84 27.87 -34.22
N PRO A 8 -1.87 27.53 -35.00
CA PRO A 8 -2.92 26.66 -34.51
C PRO A 8 -2.42 25.26 -34.13
N LEU A 9 -1.51 24.66 -34.91
CA LEU A 9 -0.95 23.35 -34.63
C LEU A 9 -0.10 23.35 -33.34
N ALA A 10 0.75 24.38 -33.17
CA ALA A 10 1.55 24.58 -31.96
C ALA A 10 0.68 24.75 -30.72
N LEU A 11 -0.43 25.50 -30.84
CA LEU A 11 -1.39 25.70 -29.75
C LEU A 11 -2.07 24.38 -29.35
N VAL A 12 -2.52 23.59 -30.33
CA VAL A 12 -3.14 22.27 -30.07
C VAL A 12 -2.15 21.33 -29.39
N MET A 13 -0.90 21.27 -29.84
CA MET A 13 0.15 20.49 -29.20
C MET A 13 0.43 20.96 -27.77
N ALA A 14 0.54 22.26 -27.53
CA ALA A 14 0.74 22.81 -26.21
C ALA A 14 -0.43 22.48 -25.26
N LEU A 15 -1.66 22.60 -25.72
CA LEU A 15 -2.85 22.23 -24.96
C LEU A 15 -2.91 20.73 -24.67
N ALA A 16 -2.52 19.88 -25.64
CA ALA A 16 -2.43 18.43 -25.43
C ALA A 16 -1.38 18.05 -24.37
N ILE A 17 -0.21 18.71 -24.38
CA ILE A 17 0.84 18.52 -23.37
C ILE A 17 0.36 18.99 -21.99
N ILE A 18 -0.26 20.17 -21.91
CA ILE A 18 -0.81 20.70 -20.67
C ILE A 18 -1.92 19.79 -20.13
N ALA A 19 -2.83 19.34 -20.99
CA ALA A 19 -3.89 18.40 -20.63
C ALA A 19 -3.33 17.07 -20.11
N SER A 20 -2.31 16.52 -20.77
CA SER A 20 -1.65 15.29 -20.32
C SER A 20 -0.90 15.45 -19.01
N ALA A 21 -0.31 16.61 -18.75
CA ALA A 21 0.37 16.94 -17.50
C ALA A 21 -0.60 17.27 -16.36
N ALA A 22 -1.77 17.86 -16.69
CA ALA A 22 -2.81 18.23 -15.73
C ALA A 22 -3.75 17.06 -15.38
N LEU A 23 -3.78 15.99 -16.20
CA LEU A 23 -4.49 14.77 -15.83
C LEU A 23 -3.76 14.19 -14.61
N PRO A 24 -4.44 14.08 -13.44
CA PRO A 24 -3.85 13.38 -12.30
C PRO A 24 -3.45 11.98 -12.81
N GLY A 25 -2.19 11.62 -12.57
CA GLY A 25 -1.64 10.37 -13.08
C GLY A 25 -2.61 9.23 -12.80
N LYS A 26 -2.90 8.45 -13.82
CA LYS A 26 -3.81 7.29 -13.76
C LYS A 26 -3.40 6.27 -12.68
N ASP A 27 -2.20 6.44 -12.13
CA ASP A 27 -1.56 5.55 -11.16
C ASP A 27 -1.78 5.95 -9.69
N ARG A 28 -2.56 7.01 -9.42
CA ARG A 28 -2.88 7.41 -8.04
C ARG A 28 -4.09 6.63 -7.54
N LEU A 29 -3.80 5.58 -6.79
CA LEU A 29 -4.75 4.66 -6.17
C LEU A 29 -5.27 5.16 -4.81
N ALA A 30 -5.50 6.42 -4.61
CA ALA A 30 -5.96 6.93 -3.33
C ALA A 30 -7.49 6.90 -3.23
N CYS A 31 -8.05 5.78 -2.79
CA CYS A 31 -9.47 5.65 -2.42
C CYS A 31 -9.72 5.93 -0.92
N GLY A 32 -8.87 6.73 -0.30
CA GLY A 32 -8.94 7.02 1.13
C GLY A 32 -8.29 5.96 2.02
N SER A 33 -8.47 6.09 3.32
CA SER A 33 -7.93 5.18 4.32
C SER A 33 -8.75 3.89 4.43
N VAL A 34 -8.13 2.81 4.88
CA VAL A 34 -8.82 1.58 5.27
C VAL A 34 -9.62 1.85 6.54
N SER A 35 -10.92 1.57 6.54
CA SER A 35 -11.82 1.77 7.67
C SER A 35 -12.53 0.46 8.00
N GLY A 36 -12.89 0.28 9.26
CA GLY A 36 -13.73 -0.81 9.73
C GLY A 36 -15.22 -0.45 9.83
N ALA A 37 -15.61 0.73 9.34
CA ALA A 37 -17.00 1.18 9.38
C ALA A 37 -17.94 0.15 8.73
N GLY A 38 -18.99 -0.22 9.44
CA GLY A 38 -19.93 -1.27 9.00
C GLY A 38 -19.52 -2.70 9.33
N THR A 39 -18.37 -2.91 9.99
CA THR A 39 -17.90 -4.20 10.48
C THR A 39 -17.97 -4.28 12.01
N ASN A 40 -17.67 -5.45 12.59
CA ASN A 40 -17.52 -5.63 14.03
C ASN A 40 -16.09 -5.38 14.53
N TYR A 41 -15.20 -4.89 13.67
CA TYR A 41 -13.78 -4.63 13.94
C TYR A 41 -12.96 -5.87 14.40
N GLN A 42 -13.50 -7.08 14.26
CA GLN A 42 -12.74 -8.31 14.57
C GLN A 42 -11.85 -8.71 13.40
N THR A 43 -12.40 -8.60 12.19
CA THR A 43 -11.69 -8.90 10.95
C THR A 43 -11.96 -7.79 9.93
N ILE A 44 -10.90 -7.18 9.43
CA ILE A 44 -10.95 -6.19 8.36
C ILE A 44 -10.24 -6.78 7.15
N LEU A 45 -10.96 -6.92 6.06
CA LEU A 45 -10.45 -7.46 4.79
C LEU A 45 -10.36 -6.34 3.75
N VAL A 46 -9.20 -6.20 3.14
CA VAL A 46 -8.91 -5.28 2.04
C VAL A 46 -8.63 -6.12 0.80
N GLU A 47 -9.58 -6.21 -0.10
CA GLU A 47 -9.47 -6.96 -1.36
C GLU A 47 -10.29 -6.32 -2.47
N GLY A 48 -10.11 -6.78 -3.68
CA GLY A 48 -10.85 -6.25 -4.82
C GLY A 48 -10.64 -4.74 -4.95
N ASN A 49 -11.72 -3.99 -5.15
CA ASN A 49 -11.65 -2.55 -5.34
C ASN A 49 -11.09 -1.79 -4.13
N ASP A 50 -11.14 -2.34 -2.90
CA ASP A 50 -10.54 -1.71 -1.73
C ASP A 50 -9.00 -1.69 -1.77
N LEU A 51 -8.38 -2.49 -2.62
CA LEU A 51 -6.94 -2.42 -2.88
C LEU A 51 -6.51 -1.05 -3.45
N CYS A 52 -7.44 -0.28 -4.04
CA CYS A 52 -7.17 1.09 -4.48
C CYS A 52 -6.75 2.04 -3.34
N ARG A 53 -6.94 1.65 -2.09
CA ARG A 53 -6.53 2.41 -0.88
C ARG A 53 -5.03 2.36 -0.62
N MET A 54 -4.28 1.54 -1.37
CA MET A 54 -2.82 1.56 -1.27
C MET A 54 -2.28 2.86 -1.84
N ASN A 55 -1.46 3.52 -1.05
CA ASN A 55 -0.77 4.74 -1.44
C ASN A 55 0.62 4.39 -1.99
N ALA A 56 0.93 4.91 -3.17
CA ALA A 56 2.30 4.95 -3.63
C ALA A 56 3.07 5.95 -2.76
N SER A 57 4.24 5.56 -2.33
CA SER A 57 5.13 6.44 -1.59
C SER A 57 6.55 6.33 -2.13
N GLY A 58 7.25 7.44 -2.11
CA GLY A 58 8.62 7.49 -2.61
C GLY A 58 8.69 7.24 -4.12
N GLN A 59 9.61 6.39 -4.52
CA GLN A 59 9.89 6.05 -5.91
C GLN A 59 9.39 4.63 -6.27
N SER A 60 8.26 4.25 -5.70
CA SER A 60 7.56 3.01 -6.03
C SER A 60 6.45 3.27 -7.04
N GLU A 61 6.22 2.31 -7.90
CA GLU A 61 5.12 2.29 -8.86
C GLU A 61 4.05 1.31 -8.39
N LEU A 62 2.79 1.74 -8.45
CA LEU A 62 1.63 0.88 -8.20
C LEU A 62 0.87 0.69 -9.51
N GLN A 63 0.59 -0.55 -9.85
CA GLN A 63 -0.22 -0.90 -11.01
C GLN A 63 -1.38 -1.78 -10.59
N ARG A 64 -2.60 -1.41 -11.01
CA ARG A 64 -3.79 -2.25 -10.84
C ARG A 64 -3.75 -3.41 -11.82
N GLN A 65 -4.08 -4.59 -11.32
CA GLN A 65 -4.46 -5.71 -12.16
C GLN A 65 -5.99 -5.80 -12.10
N GLU A 66 -6.64 -5.72 -13.24
CA GLU A 66 -8.10 -5.70 -13.33
C GLU A 66 -8.60 -6.86 -14.20
N ALA A 67 -9.69 -7.48 -13.77
CA ALA A 67 -10.48 -8.40 -14.57
C ALA A 67 -11.96 -8.08 -14.38
N ASP A 68 -12.72 -8.04 -15.45
CA ASP A 68 -14.16 -7.75 -15.45
C ASP A 68 -14.51 -6.43 -14.73
N GLY A 69 -13.66 -5.40 -14.87
CA GLY A 69 -13.85 -4.09 -14.26
C GLY A 69 -13.64 -4.06 -12.74
N LYS A 70 -13.04 -5.09 -12.16
CA LYS A 70 -12.69 -5.16 -10.74
C LYS A 70 -11.18 -5.33 -10.57
N ILE A 71 -10.64 -4.69 -9.55
CA ILE A 71 -9.25 -4.88 -9.16
C ILE A 71 -9.11 -6.29 -8.57
N THR A 72 -8.20 -7.07 -9.12
CA THR A 72 -7.90 -8.44 -8.68
C THR A 72 -6.62 -8.51 -7.86
N ALA A 73 -5.69 -7.59 -8.11
CA ALA A 73 -4.45 -7.43 -7.36
C ALA A 73 -3.84 -6.05 -7.60
N ILE A 74 -2.87 -5.67 -6.77
CA ILE A 74 -1.99 -4.53 -7.00
C ILE A 74 -0.56 -5.01 -7.13
N SER A 75 0.09 -4.64 -8.24
CA SER A 75 1.52 -4.80 -8.40
C SER A 75 2.25 -3.62 -7.77
N ILE A 76 3.23 -3.92 -6.94
CA ILE A 76 4.12 -2.97 -6.29
C ILE A 76 5.50 -3.16 -6.88
N ALA A 77 6.00 -2.19 -7.64
CA ALA A 77 7.35 -2.21 -8.20
C ALA A 77 8.24 -1.14 -7.55
N ALA A 78 9.50 -1.48 -7.32
CA ALA A 78 10.48 -0.54 -6.81
C ALA A 78 11.88 -0.83 -7.37
N GLY A 79 12.70 0.22 -7.47
CA GLY A 79 14.11 0.12 -7.81
C GLY A 79 15.01 -0.09 -6.60
N ALA A 80 16.25 -0.54 -6.84
CA ALA A 80 17.23 -0.71 -5.78
C ALA A 80 17.59 0.64 -5.13
N GLY A 81 17.67 0.66 -3.80
CA GLY A 81 18.05 1.84 -3.02
C GLY A 81 16.99 2.94 -2.93
N LEU A 82 15.79 2.73 -3.49
CA LEU A 82 14.72 3.74 -3.51
C LEU A 82 13.78 3.66 -2.30
N LEU A 83 13.79 2.56 -1.58
CA LEU A 83 12.92 2.32 -0.44
C LEU A 83 13.69 2.58 0.86
N GLY A 84 13.16 3.50 1.67
CA GLY A 84 13.74 3.84 2.98
C GLY A 84 13.23 2.96 4.12
N ASP A 85 13.77 3.14 5.32
CA ASP A 85 13.39 2.34 6.50
C ASP A 85 12.04 2.77 7.11
N ARG A 86 11.61 3.99 6.87
CA ARG A 86 10.35 4.51 7.39
C ARG A 86 9.14 3.91 6.67
N PRO A 87 8.15 3.31 7.39
CA PRO A 87 6.96 2.70 6.79
C PRO A 87 6.14 3.67 5.92
N ASP A 88 5.94 4.92 6.37
CA ASP A 88 5.18 5.96 5.67
C ASP A 88 5.82 6.41 4.34
N ARG A 89 7.09 6.09 4.12
CA ARG A 89 7.83 6.36 2.88
C ARG A 89 7.90 5.17 1.92
N ASN A 90 7.18 4.11 2.22
CA ASN A 90 7.05 2.93 1.38
C ASN A 90 5.61 2.80 0.89
N PRO A 91 5.31 1.97 -0.13
CA PRO A 91 3.93 1.65 -0.47
C PRO A 91 3.16 1.18 0.76
N HIS A 92 2.04 1.80 1.06
CA HIS A 92 1.33 1.51 2.31
C HIS A 92 -0.18 1.72 2.21
N PHE A 93 -0.91 0.98 3.03
CA PHE A 93 -2.28 1.28 3.42
C PHE A 93 -2.27 2.20 4.64
N ARG A 94 -2.99 3.31 4.55
CA ARG A 94 -3.28 4.16 5.70
C ARG A 94 -4.54 3.63 6.37
N LEU A 95 -4.52 3.47 7.68
CA LEU A 95 -5.69 3.10 8.46
C LEU A 95 -6.44 4.36 8.90
N ALA A 96 -7.75 4.27 8.98
CA ALA A 96 -8.58 5.37 9.47
C ALA A 96 -8.64 5.37 11.00
N ALA A 97 -9.01 6.49 11.59
CA ALA A 97 -9.00 6.69 13.04
C ALA A 97 -9.85 5.68 13.83
N ASP A 98 -10.90 5.12 13.20
CA ASP A 98 -11.71 4.06 13.80
C ASP A 98 -10.89 2.79 14.03
N LEU A 99 -10.11 2.34 13.03
CA LEU A 99 -9.23 1.17 13.17
C LEU A 99 -8.08 1.43 14.12
N GLU A 100 -7.47 2.61 14.05
CA GLU A 100 -6.41 2.99 14.95
C GLU A 100 -6.86 2.87 16.41
N THR A 101 -8.08 3.33 16.73
CA THR A 101 -8.67 3.22 18.07
C THR A 101 -8.97 1.77 18.45
N GLN A 102 -9.49 0.97 17.51
CA GLN A 102 -9.91 -0.40 17.76
C GLN A 102 -8.72 -1.37 17.89
N PHE A 103 -7.60 -1.06 17.28
CA PHE A 103 -6.40 -1.90 17.34
C PHE A 103 -5.45 -1.51 18.48
N ALA A 104 -5.49 -0.26 18.96
CA ALA A 104 -4.68 0.18 20.06
C ALA A 104 -4.86 -0.71 21.31
N GLY A 105 -3.76 -1.14 21.91
CA GLY A 105 -3.76 -2.04 23.07
C GLY A 105 -4.23 -3.46 22.77
N HIS A 106 -4.26 -3.88 21.50
CA HIS A 106 -4.61 -5.24 21.10
C HIS A 106 -3.50 -5.91 20.31
N GLN A 107 -3.44 -7.24 20.41
CA GLN A 107 -2.67 -8.03 19.48
C GLN A 107 -3.46 -8.18 18.18
N ILE A 108 -2.83 -7.85 17.08
CA ILE A 108 -3.39 -8.05 15.75
C ILE A 108 -2.58 -9.08 14.97
N LYS A 109 -3.25 -9.84 14.11
CA LYS A 109 -2.63 -10.65 13.07
C LYS A 109 -2.85 -9.94 11.74
N VAL A 110 -1.75 -9.61 11.07
CA VAL A 110 -1.79 -9.12 9.69
C VAL A 110 -1.50 -10.30 8.77
N THR A 111 -2.39 -10.54 7.81
CA THR A 111 -2.23 -11.57 6.78
C THR A 111 -2.23 -10.91 5.41
N ILE A 112 -1.23 -11.19 4.60
CA ILE A 112 -1.04 -10.63 3.26
C ILE A 112 -1.04 -11.80 2.27
N VAL A 113 -1.89 -11.74 1.25
CA VAL A 113 -1.88 -12.69 0.15
C VAL A 113 -1.09 -12.07 -1.00
N ALA A 114 0.07 -12.66 -1.30
CA ALA A 114 0.98 -12.12 -2.31
C ALA A 114 1.71 -13.21 -3.08
N ARG A 115 2.27 -12.81 -4.24
CA ARG A 115 3.18 -13.61 -5.06
C ARG A 115 4.25 -12.71 -5.71
N PRO A 116 5.34 -13.27 -6.24
CA PRO A 116 6.18 -12.56 -7.19
C PRO A 116 5.35 -12.17 -8.42
N SER A 117 5.54 -10.95 -8.94
CA SER A 117 4.92 -10.59 -10.23
C SER A 117 5.51 -11.42 -11.36
N ASP A 118 4.76 -11.64 -12.42
CA ASP A 118 5.19 -12.45 -13.57
C ASP A 118 6.44 -11.87 -14.23
N GLU A 119 6.49 -10.54 -14.35
CA GLU A 119 7.66 -9.83 -14.81
C GLU A 119 8.44 -9.24 -13.63
N ARG A 120 9.75 -9.45 -13.57
CA ARG A 120 10.65 -8.89 -12.55
C ARG A 120 10.27 -9.24 -11.11
N GLY A 121 9.64 -10.39 -10.90
CA GLY A 121 9.17 -10.82 -9.58
C GLY A 121 10.26 -10.81 -8.52
N ALA A 122 9.95 -10.28 -7.34
CA ALA A 122 10.80 -10.38 -6.15
C ALA A 122 10.57 -11.73 -5.49
N SER A 123 11.65 -12.41 -5.08
CA SER A 123 11.55 -13.65 -4.31
C SER A 123 11.29 -13.42 -2.82
N VAL A 124 11.41 -12.16 -2.37
CA VAL A 124 11.27 -11.74 -0.97
C VAL A 124 10.54 -10.42 -0.92
N PHE A 125 9.63 -10.28 0.04
CA PHE A 125 9.02 -9.01 0.38
C PHE A 125 9.10 -8.74 1.88
N GLN A 126 8.83 -7.51 2.24
CA GLN A 126 8.78 -7.07 3.63
C GLN A 126 7.47 -6.33 3.90
N ALA A 127 6.98 -6.48 5.13
CA ALA A 127 5.83 -5.73 5.64
C ALA A 127 6.15 -5.15 7.02
N ASN A 128 5.60 -3.96 7.31
CA ASN A 128 5.74 -3.29 8.60
C ASN A 128 4.44 -2.58 8.95
N TYR A 129 3.88 -2.89 10.11
CA TYR A 129 2.79 -2.12 10.69
C TYR A 129 3.37 -1.05 11.62
N SER A 130 3.00 0.20 11.40
CA SER A 130 3.40 1.35 12.20
C SER A 130 2.19 1.95 12.89
N ALA A 131 2.25 2.14 14.20
CA ALA A 131 1.29 2.91 15.00
C ALA A 131 1.80 4.35 15.22
N GLY A 132 2.35 4.95 14.18
CA GLY A 132 2.86 6.32 14.22
C GLY A 132 4.01 6.48 15.20
N GLN A 133 3.87 7.37 16.16
CA GLN A 133 4.91 7.67 17.17
C GLN A 133 5.04 6.59 18.24
N GLU A 134 3.99 5.78 18.47
CA GLU A 134 3.96 4.73 19.48
C GLU A 134 4.82 3.51 19.10
N GLY A 135 5.31 3.45 17.88
CA GLY A 135 6.21 2.41 17.42
C GLY A 135 5.74 1.66 16.19
N ASN A 136 6.44 0.58 15.89
CA ASN A 136 6.11 -0.26 14.74
C ASN A 136 6.53 -1.71 14.97
N SER A 137 5.99 -2.62 14.15
CA SER A 137 6.27 -4.06 14.24
C SER A 137 7.69 -4.46 13.82
N GLY A 138 8.48 -3.53 13.28
CA GLY A 138 9.68 -3.84 12.52
C GLY A 138 9.35 -4.48 11.17
N TRP A 139 10.31 -4.46 10.25
CA TRP A 139 10.17 -5.11 8.95
C TRP A 139 10.18 -6.62 9.08
N LYS A 140 9.03 -7.26 8.85
CA LYS A 140 8.87 -8.71 8.76
C LYS A 140 9.21 -9.14 7.34
N THR A 141 10.10 -10.09 7.20
CA THR A 141 10.62 -10.57 5.90
C THR A 141 10.00 -11.91 5.56
N PHE A 142 9.49 -12.03 4.33
CA PHE A 142 8.83 -13.22 3.82
C PHE A 142 9.46 -13.68 2.51
N ARG A 143 9.82 -14.97 2.43
CA ARG A 143 10.21 -15.61 1.17
C ARG A 143 8.94 -16.05 0.45
N MET A 144 8.77 -15.60 -0.78
CA MET A 144 7.56 -15.88 -1.56
C MET A 144 7.65 -17.18 -2.35
N MET A 145 6.50 -17.82 -2.47
CA MET A 145 6.26 -18.92 -3.41
C MET A 145 5.76 -18.34 -4.76
N PRO A 146 5.89 -19.09 -5.87
CA PRO A 146 5.45 -18.61 -7.19
C PRO A 146 3.97 -18.24 -7.26
N ASP A 147 3.12 -19.01 -6.58
CA ASP A 147 1.68 -18.78 -6.51
C ASP A 147 1.30 -17.88 -5.35
N TYR A 148 0.10 -17.29 -5.40
CA TYR A 148 -0.47 -16.57 -4.28
C TYR A 148 -0.53 -17.43 -3.03
N LYS A 149 0.10 -16.97 -1.97
CA LYS A 149 0.11 -17.59 -0.63
C LYS A 149 -0.14 -16.55 0.43
N GLU A 150 -0.63 -17.02 1.58
CA GLU A 150 -0.79 -16.21 2.77
C GLU A 150 0.53 -16.12 3.54
N TYR A 151 0.89 -14.89 3.90
CA TYR A 151 2.02 -14.55 4.75
C TYR A 151 1.49 -13.75 5.93
N SER A 152 1.82 -14.12 7.15
CA SER A 152 1.25 -13.45 8.32
C SER A 152 2.25 -13.21 9.42
N PHE A 153 1.98 -12.18 10.21
CA PHE A 153 2.70 -11.89 11.45
C PHE A 153 1.73 -11.39 12.52
N LEU A 154 2.15 -11.53 13.77
CA LEU A 154 1.46 -10.99 14.93
C LEU A 154 2.21 -9.75 15.41
N TRP A 155 1.47 -8.78 15.92
CA TRP A 155 2.03 -7.61 16.58
C TRP A 155 1.12 -7.11 17.69
N ASP A 156 1.72 -6.80 18.84
CA ASP A 156 1.03 -6.17 19.96
C ASP A 156 1.06 -4.66 19.72
N VAL A 157 -0.06 -4.10 19.28
CA VAL A 157 -0.20 -2.67 19.02
C VAL A 157 -0.16 -1.93 20.34
N PRO A 158 0.72 -0.94 20.53
CA PRO A 158 0.75 -0.16 21.77
C PRO A 158 -0.59 0.53 22.06
N PRO A 159 -0.93 0.75 23.33
CA PRO A 159 -2.07 1.60 23.68
C PRO A 159 -1.79 3.03 23.24
N ARG A 160 -2.82 3.76 22.83
CA ARG A 160 -2.68 5.18 22.48
C ARG A 160 -2.69 6.08 23.70
N GLY A 161 -1.82 7.08 23.68
CA GLY A 161 -1.85 8.20 24.60
C GLY A 161 -3.05 9.12 24.34
N ALA A 162 -3.53 9.79 25.39
CA ALA A 162 -4.59 10.78 25.25
C ALA A 162 -4.11 11.97 24.39
N GLY A 163 -4.88 12.29 23.35
CA GLY A 163 -4.60 13.43 22.45
C GLY A 163 -3.66 13.14 21.27
N GLU A 164 -3.29 11.89 21.05
CA GLU A 164 -2.45 11.53 19.93
C GLU A 164 -3.19 11.51 18.59
N THR A 165 -2.57 12.16 17.58
CA THR A 165 -3.08 12.26 16.21
C THR A 165 -2.26 11.43 15.23
N ALA A 166 -1.46 10.47 15.72
CA ALA A 166 -0.64 9.63 14.86
C ALA A 166 -1.50 8.77 13.95
N VAL A 167 -1.03 8.53 12.74
CA VAL A 167 -1.71 7.71 11.74
C VAL A 167 -1.04 6.35 11.67
N ASP A 168 -1.84 5.29 11.67
CA ASP A 168 -1.36 3.93 11.49
C ASP A 168 -1.19 3.60 10.00
N TYR A 169 -0.14 2.85 9.70
CA TYR A 169 0.19 2.40 8.35
C TYR A 169 0.55 0.93 8.31
N LEU A 170 0.10 0.23 7.29
CA LEU A 170 0.68 -1.04 6.89
C LEU A 170 1.48 -0.83 5.61
N ALA A 171 2.80 -0.83 5.71
CA ALA A 171 3.71 -0.75 4.57
C ALA A 171 4.04 -2.15 4.06
N ILE A 172 4.10 -2.28 2.71
CA ILE A 172 4.45 -3.52 2.01
C ILE A 172 5.41 -3.16 0.89
N ARG A 173 6.55 -3.86 0.80
CA ARG A 173 7.55 -3.56 -0.22
C ARG A 173 8.25 -4.81 -0.75
N PRO A 174 8.63 -4.87 -2.03
CA PRO A 174 9.55 -5.89 -2.52
C PRO A 174 10.94 -5.67 -1.90
N VAL A 175 11.70 -6.74 -1.71
CA VAL A 175 13.15 -6.65 -1.44
C VAL A 175 13.87 -6.56 -2.77
N VAL A 176 14.64 -5.47 -2.96
CA VAL A 176 15.24 -5.13 -4.24
C VAL A 176 16.77 -5.04 -4.10
N PRO A 177 17.52 -6.13 -4.33
CA PRO A 177 18.99 -6.11 -4.18
C PRO A 177 19.72 -5.37 -5.29
N SER A 178 19.20 -5.38 -6.55
CA SER A 178 19.99 -4.81 -7.69
C SER A 178 19.08 -4.46 -8.85
N LYS A 179 18.13 -4.29 -9.23
CA LYS A 179 17.27 -3.94 -10.37
C LYS A 179 15.84 -3.73 -9.87
N VAL A 180 15.00 -3.20 -10.70
CA VAL A 180 13.57 -3.12 -10.38
C VAL A 180 13.01 -4.52 -10.10
N ARG A 181 12.30 -4.66 -8.99
CA ARG A 181 11.58 -5.87 -8.59
C ARG A 181 10.13 -5.53 -8.27
N SER A 182 9.25 -6.50 -8.46
CA SER A 182 7.82 -6.31 -8.22
C SER A 182 7.17 -7.51 -7.53
N ILE A 183 6.08 -7.23 -6.82
CA ILE A 183 5.24 -8.21 -6.15
C ILE A 183 3.78 -7.88 -6.45
N ASP A 184 2.94 -8.90 -6.51
CA ASP A 184 1.49 -8.75 -6.63
C ASP A 184 0.84 -9.04 -5.29
N VAL A 185 0.05 -8.09 -4.79
CA VAL A 185 -0.72 -8.22 -3.55
C VAL A 185 -2.19 -8.38 -3.92
N LYS A 186 -2.80 -9.50 -3.52
CA LYS A 186 -4.19 -9.84 -3.81
C LYS A 186 -5.14 -9.39 -2.72
N SER A 187 -4.73 -9.50 -1.46
CA SER A 187 -5.52 -9.03 -0.32
C SER A 187 -4.66 -8.80 0.92
N VAL A 188 -5.21 -8.01 1.84
CA VAL A 188 -4.68 -7.81 3.18
C VAL A 188 -5.82 -8.01 4.17
N ARG A 189 -5.57 -8.75 5.25
CA ARG A 189 -6.52 -8.97 6.33
C ARG A 189 -5.89 -8.61 7.67
N PHE A 190 -6.66 -7.90 8.49
CA PHE A 190 -6.31 -7.58 9.86
C PHE A 190 -7.29 -8.30 10.78
N ASP A 191 -6.80 -9.19 11.64
CA ASP A 191 -7.59 -9.89 12.64
C ASP A 191 -7.19 -9.39 14.03
N ARG A 192 -8.14 -8.87 14.79
CA ARG A 192 -7.94 -8.51 16.20
C ARG A 192 -8.03 -9.78 17.05
N ILE A 193 -6.92 -10.22 17.63
CA ILE A 193 -6.83 -11.52 18.29
C ILE A 193 -7.23 -11.42 19.77
N ARG A 194 -6.56 -10.56 20.52
CA ARG A 194 -6.76 -10.41 21.97
C ARG A 194 -6.28 -9.05 22.44
N LYS A 195 -6.73 -8.65 23.62
CA LYS A 195 -6.18 -7.49 24.29
C LYS A 195 -4.74 -7.76 24.71
N THR A 196 -3.84 -6.81 24.46
CA THR A 196 -2.47 -6.91 24.97
C THR A 196 -2.48 -6.86 26.50
N PRO A 197 -1.79 -7.78 27.21
CA PRO A 197 -1.66 -7.68 28.66
C PRO A 197 -1.05 -6.32 29.04
N ALA A 198 -1.60 -5.69 30.08
CA ALA A 198 -0.98 -4.51 30.66
C ALA A 198 0.37 -4.92 31.28
N SER A 199 1.45 -4.24 30.86
CA SER A 199 2.80 -4.40 31.41
C SER A 199 2.95 -3.68 32.74
#